data_92dae38a720ab7d3f5f1aaac36258901
#
_entry.id   92dae38a720ab7d3f5f1aaac36258901
#
_cell.length_a   1.000
_cell.length_b   1.000
_cell.length_c   1.000
_cell.angle_alpha   90.00
_cell.angle_beta   90.00
_cell.angle_gamma   90.00
#
_symmetry.space_group_name_H-M   'P 1'
#
loop_
_entity.id
_entity.type
_entity.pdbx_description
1 polymer ?
#
loop_
_entity_poly.entity_id
_entity_poly.type
_entity_poly.pdbx_seq_one_letter_code
_entity_poly.pdbx_strand_id
1 'polypeptide(L)'
;MTDDVLLLDDPLPRVRRLTLNRPEKRNALNDALRGALFDELRRADRDRDISVIVIRGAGPAFCAGYELGAPNTDVERAIAKQDGWWSRHVVNNWFEMWDMPTPIIGQVHGYCLAGGSELAAACDLVYVAEDAQIGYPPVRLMSPPDMQWQTWLMGLRRGMEALLTGDAMSGTDAVAAGMANRAHPADELDDAVLAVAERVAKIPIELLALNKRAAHRAMEAQGIRTGIRATAEIQALGFHQPPSIEYLQSFAKVGVSKALSERDAKFNDYRETDAPGSGDRNPS
;
A
#
# COMPACT_ATOMS: atom_id res chain seq x y z
N MET A 1 18.64 -21.76 4.92
CA MET A 1 17.19 -21.61 4.89
C MET A 1 16.97 -20.27 4.22
N THR A 2 16.42 -20.25 3.01
CA THR A 2 15.97 -19.02 2.39
C THR A 2 14.78 -18.58 3.23
N ASP A 3 14.92 -17.48 3.99
CA ASP A 3 13.79 -16.90 4.70
C ASP A 3 12.77 -16.51 3.63
N ASP A 4 11.62 -17.20 3.61
CA ASP A 4 10.57 -16.94 2.65
C ASP A 4 10.02 -15.53 2.91
N VAL A 5 10.28 -14.61 1.99
CA VAL A 5 9.84 -13.21 2.09
C VAL A 5 8.32 -13.06 2.01
N LEU A 6 7.63 -14.11 1.56
CA LEU A 6 6.17 -14.21 1.48
C LEU A 6 5.74 -15.59 2.05
N LEU A 7 4.83 -15.59 3.01
CA LEU A 7 4.23 -16.81 3.53
C LEU A 7 2.85 -17.01 2.92
N LEU A 8 2.49 -18.29 2.71
CA LEU A 8 1.25 -18.70 2.06
C LEU A 8 0.51 -19.66 2.98
N ASP A 9 -0.79 -19.47 3.14
CA ASP A 9 -1.69 -20.44 3.75
C ASP A 9 -3.11 -20.30 3.20
N ASP A 10 -3.91 -21.34 3.39
CA ASP A 10 -5.31 -21.39 3.02
C ASP A 10 -6.15 -21.54 4.30
N PRO A 11 -6.43 -20.42 5.02
CA PRO A 11 -7.08 -20.47 6.34
C PRO A 11 -8.53 -20.95 6.28
N LEU A 12 -9.18 -20.82 5.12
CA LEU A 12 -10.54 -21.25 4.84
C LEU A 12 -10.64 -21.87 3.45
N PRO A 13 -11.63 -22.71 3.17
CA PRO A 13 -11.87 -23.20 1.82
C PRO A 13 -11.99 -22.03 0.83
N ARG A 14 -11.27 -22.14 -0.29
CA ARG A 14 -11.26 -21.15 -1.38
C ARG A 14 -10.68 -19.78 -1.04
N VAL A 15 -9.98 -19.64 0.09
CA VAL A 15 -9.33 -18.41 0.54
C VAL A 15 -7.82 -18.62 0.64
N ARG A 16 -7.06 -17.99 -0.25
CA ARG A 16 -5.60 -17.93 -0.20
C ARG A 16 -5.17 -16.70 0.59
N ARG A 17 -4.27 -16.88 1.57
CA ARG A 17 -3.71 -15.78 2.33
C ARG A 17 -2.22 -15.63 2.07
N LEU A 18 -1.83 -14.40 1.71
CA LEU A 18 -0.47 -13.98 1.41
C LEU A 18 0.01 -13.09 2.56
N THR A 19 1.03 -13.53 3.29
CA THR A 19 1.59 -12.74 4.39
C THR A 19 2.96 -12.21 3.97
N LEU A 20 3.09 -10.87 3.83
CA LEU A 20 4.37 -10.20 3.61
C LEU A 20 5.27 -10.49 4.81
N ASN A 21 6.44 -11.10 4.59
CA ASN A 21 7.26 -11.65 5.67
C ASN A 21 8.69 -11.09 5.69
N ARG A 22 8.77 -9.80 5.97
CA ARG A 22 10.01 -9.07 6.27
C ARG A 22 9.78 -8.16 7.48
N PRO A 23 9.34 -8.71 8.64
CA PRO A 23 8.90 -7.92 9.79
C PRO A 23 10.01 -7.00 10.35
N GLU A 24 11.27 -7.42 10.28
CA GLU A 24 12.45 -6.63 10.69
C GLU A 24 12.66 -5.37 9.83
N LYS A 25 12.08 -5.34 8.64
CA LYS A 25 12.04 -4.20 7.71
C LYS A 25 10.63 -3.61 7.59
N ARG A 26 9.73 -3.91 8.53
CA ARG A 26 8.31 -3.50 8.47
C ARG A 26 7.68 -3.81 7.10
N ASN A 27 8.01 -4.97 6.55
CA ASN A 27 7.55 -5.47 5.26
C ASN A 27 7.79 -4.52 4.08
N ALA A 28 8.91 -3.78 4.11
CA ALA A 28 9.30 -2.90 3.01
C ALA A 28 9.46 -3.69 1.71
N LEU A 29 8.89 -3.14 0.63
CA LEU A 29 8.82 -3.75 -0.70
C LEU A 29 10.16 -3.63 -1.40
N ASN A 30 10.90 -4.72 -1.45
CA ASN A 30 12.05 -4.89 -2.34
C ASN A 30 11.66 -5.77 -3.54
N ASP A 31 12.57 -5.95 -4.50
CA ASP A 31 12.31 -6.72 -5.71
C ASP A 31 11.94 -8.18 -5.40
N ALA A 32 12.57 -8.80 -4.39
CA ALA A 32 12.29 -10.17 -4.01
C ALA A 32 10.84 -10.33 -3.48
N LEU A 33 10.42 -9.46 -2.54
CA LEU A 33 9.05 -9.50 -2.00
C LEU A 33 8.02 -9.14 -3.07
N ARG A 34 8.30 -8.12 -3.89
CA ARG A 34 7.39 -7.74 -4.98
C ARG A 34 7.25 -8.86 -6.01
N GLY A 35 8.36 -9.47 -6.42
CA GLY A 35 8.34 -10.61 -7.34
C GLY A 35 7.52 -11.77 -6.78
N ALA A 36 7.80 -12.20 -5.55
CA ALA A 36 7.07 -13.28 -4.90
C ALA A 36 5.56 -12.97 -4.77
N LEU A 37 5.21 -11.74 -4.38
CA LEU A 37 3.82 -11.31 -4.23
C LEU A 37 3.07 -11.41 -5.58
N PHE A 38 3.61 -10.82 -6.65
CA PHE A 38 2.93 -10.82 -7.95
C PHE A 38 2.91 -12.21 -8.61
N ASP A 39 3.93 -13.03 -8.42
CA ASP A 39 3.93 -14.40 -8.90
C ASP A 39 2.85 -15.24 -8.22
N GLU A 40 2.68 -15.06 -6.90
CA GLU A 40 1.63 -15.79 -6.18
C GLU A 40 0.22 -15.24 -6.46
N LEU A 41 0.06 -13.94 -6.59
CA LEU A 41 -1.21 -13.32 -7.03
C LEU A 41 -1.66 -13.91 -8.37
N ARG A 42 -0.77 -13.99 -9.36
CA ARG A 42 -1.06 -14.60 -10.67
C ARG A 42 -1.37 -16.10 -10.57
N ARG A 43 -0.70 -16.81 -9.65
CA ARG A 43 -0.94 -18.24 -9.42
C ARG A 43 -2.31 -18.45 -8.79
N ALA A 44 -2.63 -17.73 -7.72
CA ALA A 44 -3.92 -17.81 -7.03
C ALA A 44 -5.08 -17.39 -7.93
N ASP A 45 -4.89 -16.37 -8.78
CA ASP A 45 -5.92 -15.90 -9.73
C ASP A 45 -6.25 -16.95 -10.82
N ARG A 46 -5.32 -17.84 -11.15
CA ARG A 46 -5.53 -18.94 -12.11
C ARG A 46 -6.03 -20.23 -11.46
N ASP A 47 -5.95 -20.31 -10.15
CA ASP A 47 -6.38 -21.48 -9.39
C ASP A 47 -7.91 -21.48 -9.23
N ARG A 48 -8.57 -22.50 -9.78
CA ARG A 48 -10.04 -22.64 -9.72
C ARG A 48 -10.57 -22.96 -8.32
N ASP A 49 -9.69 -23.40 -7.44
CA ASP A 49 -10.05 -23.69 -6.06
C ASP A 49 -9.95 -22.44 -5.16
N ILE A 50 -9.40 -21.34 -5.69
CA ILE A 50 -9.30 -20.06 -4.97
C ILE A 50 -10.33 -19.05 -5.51
N SER A 51 -11.06 -18.42 -4.61
CA SER A 51 -12.07 -17.40 -4.93
C SER A 51 -11.78 -16.04 -4.31
N VAL A 52 -10.90 -16.00 -3.31
CA VAL A 52 -10.54 -14.79 -2.57
C VAL A 52 -9.07 -14.84 -2.18
N ILE A 53 -8.39 -13.73 -2.35
CA ILE A 53 -7.01 -13.56 -1.87
C ILE A 53 -7.05 -12.55 -0.71
N VAL A 54 -6.35 -12.87 0.39
CA VAL A 54 -6.13 -11.94 1.51
C VAL A 54 -4.65 -11.58 1.54
N ILE A 55 -4.32 -10.30 1.61
CA ILE A 55 -2.95 -9.81 1.78
C ILE A 55 -2.82 -9.20 3.17
N ARG A 56 -1.82 -9.64 3.96
CA ARG A 56 -1.49 -9.06 5.26
C ARG A 56 0.02 -8.93 5.46
N GLY A 57 0.44 -8.28 6.52
CA GLY A 57 1.85 -8.21 6.95
C GLY A 57 2.13 -9.10 8.14
N ALA A 58 3.34 -9.64 8.25
CA ALA A 58 3.87 -10.24 9.47
C ALA A 58 4.44 -9.16 10.41
N GLY A 59 4.40 -9.43 11.73
CA GLY A 59 4.98 -8.53 12.72
C GLY A 59 4.21 -7.23 12.93
N PRO A 60 4.90 -6.08 13.16
CA PRO A 60 4.26 -4.85 13.66
C PRO A 60 3.64 -3.97 12.57
N ALA A 61 3.71 -4.35 11.30
CA ALA A 61 3.27 -3.49 10.19
C ALA A 61 2.66 -4.29 9.05
N PHE A 62 1.70 -3.70 8.37
CA PHE A 62 1.28 -4.19 7.07
C PHE A 62 2.43 -4.02 6.06
N CYS A 63 2.84 -2.79 5.77
CA CYS A 63 3.94 -2.49 4.85
C CYS A 63 4.36 -1.02 4.99
N ALA A 64 5.67 -0.77 5.18
CA ALA A 64 6.22 0.57 5.31
C ALA A 64 6.56 1.26 3.96
N GLY A 65 6.21 0.62 2.83
CA GLY A 65 6.49 1.14 1.49
C GLY A 65 7.71 0.51 0.82
N TYR A 66 8.23 1.17 -0.20
CA TYR A 66 9.40 0.67 -0.93
C TYR A 66 10.67 0.73 -0.08
N GLU A 67 11.52 -0.31 -0.20
CA GLU A 67 12.81 -0.34 0.51
C GLU A 67 13.71 0.79 0.01
N LEU A 68 14.16 1.63 0.94
CA LEU A 68 15.04 2.77 0.67
C LEU A 68 16.49 2.39 0.97
N GLY A 69 17.45 3.03 0.25
CA GLY A 69 18.87 2.86 0.51
C GLY A 69 19.50 1.59 -0.08
N ALA A 70 18.75 0.72 -0.76
CA ALA A 70 19.34 -0.23 -1.68
C ALA A 70 20.02 0.54 -2.83
N PRO A 71 21.10 0.01 -3.44
CA PRO A 71 21.66 0.60 -4.65
C PRO A 71 20.55 0.64 -5.70
N ASN A 72 19.85 1.77 -5.77
CA ASN A 72 18.75 1.92 -6.70
C ASN A 72 19.33 2.35 -8.04
N THR A 73 19.81 1.35 -8.78
CA THR A 73 20.20 1.53 -10.20
C THR A 73 19.02 2.04 -11.03
N ASP A 74 17.83 2.04 -10.49
CA ASP A 74 16.59 2.42 -11.15
C ASP A 74 16.31 3.93 -11.09
N VAL A 75 16.94 4.69 -10.17
CA VAL A 75 16.84 6.17 -10.17
C VAL A 75 17.49 6.73 -11.44
N GLU A 76 18.59 6.15 -11.92
CA GLU A 76 19.21 6.52 -13.20
C GLU A 76 18.31 6.16 -14.39
N ARG A 77 17.40 5.20 -14.21
CA ARG A 77 16.45 4.77 -15.25
C ARG A 77 15.17 5.61 -15.27
N ALA A 78 14.96 6.49 -14.30
CA ALA A 78 13.80 7.40 -14.26
C ALA A 78 13.92 8.61 -15.18
N ILE A 79 14.93 8.68 -16.04
CA ILE A 79 15.10 9.75 -17.03
C ILE A 79 14.17 9.57 -18.24
N ALA A 80 13.90 10.66 -18.93
CA ALA A 80 12.96 10.71 -20.06
C ALA A 80 13.22 9.65 -21.15
N LYS A 81 14.48 9.29 -21.40
CA LYS A 81 14.85 8.26 -22.38
C LYS A 81 14.35 6.87 -22.00
N GLN A 82 14.17 6.60 -20.72
CA GLN A 82 13.62 5.35 -20.19
C GLN A 82 12.14 5.49 -19.80
N ASP A 83 11.54 6.64 -20.14
CA ASP A 83 10.10 6.85 -20.15
C ASP A 83 9.46 6.63 -18.77
N GLY A 84 10.10 7.17 -17.73
CA GLY A 84 9.59 7.05 -16.36
C GLY A 84 9.41 5.58 -15.92
N TRP A 85 10.36 4.72 -16.25
CA TRP A 85 10.27 3.27 -16.07
C TRP A 85 9.76 2.88 -14.69
N TRP A 86 10.26 3.51 -13.63
CA TRP A 86 9.83 3.17 -12.26
C TRP A 86 8.34 3.42 -12.03
N SER A 87 7.89 4.64 -12.26
CA SER A 87 6.50 5.02 -12.05
C SER A 87 5.55 4.19 -12.92
N ARG A 88 5.92 3.95 -14.19
CA ARG A 88 5.13 3.13 -15.09
C ARG A 88 5.10 1.66 -14.66
N HIS A 89 6.22 1.10 -14.21
CA HIS A 89 6.30 -0.27 -13.71
C HIS A 89 5.45 -0.45 -12.45
N VAL A 90 5.55 0.47 -11.50
CA VAL A 90 4.71 0.48 -10.28
C VAL A 90 3.23 0.57 -10.64
N VAL A 91 2.85 1.53 -11.48
CA VAL A 91 1.46 1.74 -11.92
C VAL A 91 0.89 0.50 -12.60
N ASN A 92 1.66 -0.15 -13.47
CA ASN A 92 1.20 -1.34 -14.17
C ASN A 92 0.98 -2.52 -13.22
N ASN A 93 1.87 -2.71 -12.24
CA ASN A 93 1.73 -3.77 -11.25
C ASN A 93 0.46 -3.61 -10.40
N TRP A 94 0.19 -2.40 -9.88
CA TRP A 94 -1.01 -2.19 -9.08
C TRP A 94 -2.28 -2.30 -9.92
N PHE A 95 -2.27 -1.84 -11.17
CA PHE A 95 -3.40 -2.07 -12.08
C PHE A 95 -3.56 -3.53 -12.50
N GLU A 96 -2.50 -4.35 -12.45
CA GLU A 96 -2.64 -5.80 -12.63
C GLU A 96 -3.54 -6.41 -11.55
N MET A 97 -3.43 -5.98 -10.27
CA MET A 97 -4.35 -6.42 -9.21
C MET A 97 -5.81 -6.05 -9.50
N TRP A 98 -6.04 -4.89 -10.10
CA TRP A 98 -7.36 -4.47 -10.54
C TRP A 98 -7.90 -5.32 -11.68
N ASP A 99 -7.03 -5.76 -12.58
CA ASP A 99 -7.42 -6.57 -13.74
C ASP A 99 -7.64 -8.05 -13.42
N MET A 100 -7.14 -8.54 -12.27
CA MET A 100 -7.37 -9.90 -11.81
C MET A 100 -8.85 -10.16 -11.55
N PRO A 101 -9.44 -11.26 -12.07
CA PRO A 101 -10.79 -11.69 -11.74
C PRO A 101 -11.04 -11.95 -10.26
N THR A 102 -10.04 -12.52 -9.56
CA THR A 102 -10.16 -12.90 -8.15
C THR A 102 -10.14 -11.67 -7.23
N PRO A 103 -11.14 -11.49 -6.34
CA PRO A 103 -11.14 -10.43 -5.36
C PRO A 103 -9.97 -10.50 -4.39
N ILE A 104 -9.41 -9.32 -4.05
CA ILE A 104 -8.27 -9.17 -3.16
C ILE A 104 -8.70 -8.32 -1.96
N ILE A 105 -8.46 -8.84 -0.76
CA ILE A 105 -8.74 -8.16 0.52
C ILE A 105 -7.42 -7.77 1.17
N GLY A 106 -7.25 -6.49 1.48
CA GLY A 106 -6.16 -5.97 2.30
C GLY A 106 -6.52 -6.02 3.78
N GLN A 107 -5.72 -6.72 4.59
CA GLN A 107 -5.79 -6.74 6.05
C GLN A 107 -4.68 -5.87 6.61
N VAL A 108 -4.99 -4.66 7.02
CA VAL A 108 -4.04 -3.61 7.35
C VAL A 108 -3.95 -3.40 8.86
N HIS A 109 -2.75 -3.54 9.42
CA HIS A 109 -2.46 -3.22 10.82
C HIS A 109 -1.14 -2.46 10.93
N GLY A 110 -0.94 -1.74 12.01
CA GLY A 110 0.27 -0.97 12.27
C GLY A 110 0.58 0.01 11.13
N TYR A 111 1.80 0.03 10.65
CA TYR A 111 2.20 0.95 9.57
C TYR A 111 1.78 0.46 8.19
N CYS A 112 1.09 1.35 7.46
CA CYS A 112 0.69 1.17 6.07
C CYS A 112 1.08 2.46 5.30
N LEU A 113 2.34 2.58 4.90
CA LEU A 113 2.92 3.85 4.46
C LEU A 113 3.44 3.78 3.03
N ALA A 114 3.43 4.91 2.33
CA ALA A 114 4.00 5.07 0.99
C ALA A 114 3.50 3.95 0.04
N GLY A 115 4.39 3.19 -0.60
CA GLY A 115 4.03 2.04 -1.44
C GLY A 115 3.17 0.98 -0.74
N GLY A 116 3.20 0.91 0.61
CA GLY A 116 2.30 0.06 1.40
C GLY A 116 0.86 0.55 1.37
N SER A 117 0.65 1.87 1.44
CA SER A 117 -0.69 2.46 1.29
C SER A 117 -1.21 2.35 -0.15
N GLU A 118 -0.32 2.35 -1.15
CA GLU A 118 -0.67 2.08 -2.54
C GLU A 118 -1.09 0.62 -2.76
N LEU A 119 -0.36 -0.34 -2.16
CA LEU A 119 -0.74 -1.75 -2.17
C LEU A 119 -2.12 -1.97 -1.53
N ALA A 120 -2.37 -1.37 -0.36
CA ALA A 120 -3.67 -1.45 0.29
C ALA A 120 -4.78 -0.85 -0.58
N ALA A 121 -4.55 0.33 -1.16
CA ALA A 121 -5.52 1.01 -2.04
C ALA A 121 -5.79 0.25 -3.36
N ALA A 122 -4.86 -0.59 -3.80
CA ALA A 122 -5.04 -1.45 -4.97
C ALA A 122 -5.89 -2.70 -4.68
N CYS A 123 -6.12 -3.06 -3.42
CA CYS A 123 -7.02 -4.13 -3.03
C CYS A 123 -8.49 -3.73 -3.28
N ASP A 124 -9.35 -4.72 -3.52
CA ASP A 124 -10.79 -4.49 -3.74
C ASP A 124 -11.54 -4.15 -2.46
N LEU A 125 -11.12 -4.74 -1.35
CA LEU A 125 -11.63 -4.47 -0.01
C LEU A 125 -10.46 -4.23 0.94
N VAL A 126 -10.62 -3.30 1.88
CA VAL A 126 -9.58 -2.98 2.87
C VAL A 126 -10.21 -2.95 4.27
N TYR A 127 -9.70 -3.80 5.14
CA TYR A 127 -10.04 -3.87 6.55
C TYR A 127 -8.83 -3.49 7.37
N VAL A 128 -9.00 -2.65 8.38
CA VAL A 128 -7.89 -2.03 9.08
C VAL A 128 -8.01 -2.19 10.60
N ALA A 129 -6.87 -2.25 11.28
CA ALA A 129 -6.85 -2.05 12.72
C ALA A 129 -7.20 -0.59 13.04
N GLU A 130 -7.97 -0.33 14.11
CA GLU A 130 -8.39 1.02 14.50
C GLU A 130 -7.21 1.97 14.70
N ASP A 131 -6.11 1.44 15.24
CA ASP A 131 -4.86 2.14 15.54
C ASP A 131 -3.83 2.11 14.41
N ALA A 132 -4.17 1.55 13.25
CA ALA A 132 -3.28 1.56 12.09
C ALA A 132 -2.88 2.99 11.71
N GLN A 133 -1.66 3.14 11.22
CA GLN A 133 -1.16 4.42 10.70
C GLN A 133 -1.03 4.33 9.18
N ILE A 134 -1.92 5.02 8.48
CA ILE A 134 -2.05 4.95 7.03
C ILE A 134 -1.70 6.30 6.43
N GLY A 135 -0.74 6.36 5.50
CA GLY A 135 -0.36 7.64 4.90
C GLY A 135 0.71 7.56 3.83
N TYR A 136 1.04 8.74 3.30
CA TYR A 136 2.07 8.88 2.27
C TYR A 136 3.10 9.96 2.62
N PRO A 137 3.94 9.74 3.65
CA PRO A 137 4.92 10.73 4.12
C PRO A 137 5.98 11.15 3.07
N PRO A 138 6.24 10.43 1.94
CA PRO A 138 7.14 10.93 0.92
C PRO A 138 6.79 12.29 0.31
N VAL A 139 5.52 12.73 0.36
CA VAL A 139 5.12 14.07 -0.12
C VAL A 139 5.87 15.21 0.59
N ARG A 140 6.41 14.97 1.77
CA ARG A 140 7.10 15.98 2.59
C ARG A 140 8.47 16.38 2.06
N LEU A 141 9.22 15.45 1.43
CA LEU A 141 10.59 15.72 0.92
C LEU A 141 11.00 14.89 -0.30
N MET A 142 10.18 13.96 -0.78
CA MET A 142 10.60 13.07 -1.86
C MET A 142 9.81 13.30 -3.13
N SER A 143 8.52 12.94 -3.13
CA SER A 143 7.68 13.05 -4.32
C SER A 143 6.21 12.90 -3.99
N PRO A 144 5.30 13.33 -4.87
CA PRO A 144 3.93 12.84 -4.89
C PRO A 144 3.86 11.31 -5.01
N PRO A 145 2.71 10.68 -4.72
CA PRO A 145 2.54 9.24 -4.88
C PRO A 145 2.76 8.74 -6.32
N ASP A 146 3.35 7.55 -6.46
CA ASP A 146 3.38 6.82 -7.73
C ASP A 146 1.97 6.49 -8.20
N MET A 147 1.12 6.06 -7.25
CA MET A 147 -0.28 5.75 -7.45
C MET A 147 -1.14 6.69 -6.60
N GLN A 148 -1.56 7.78 -7.20
CA GLN A 148 -2.36 8.78 -6.48
C GLN A 148 -3.82 8.33 -6.37
N TRP A 149 -4.11 7.46 -5.37
CA TRP A 149 -5.43 6.96 -5.04
C TRP A 149 -6.27 7.94 -4.22
N GLN A 150 -5.63 8.85 -3.49
CA GLN A 150 -6.25 9.65 -2.44
C GLN A 150 -7.46 10.43 -2.93
N THR A 151 -7.34 11.17 -4.02
CA THR A 151 -8.46 11.97 -4.54
C THR A 151 -9.60 11.13 -5.13
N TRP A 152 -9.30 9.91 -5.58
CA TRP A 152 -10.29 8.98 -6.12
C TRP A 152 -11.10 8.31 -5.01
N LEU A 153 -10.46 7.89 -3.94
CA LEU A 153 -11.09 7.15 -2.85
C LEU A 153 -11.68 8.06 -1.78
N MET A 154 -11.01 9.17 -1.45
CA MET A 154 -11.41 10.07 -0.35
C MET A 154 -12.11 11.35 -0.84
N GLY A 155 -12.20 11.55 -2.15
CA GLY A 155 -12.61 12.82 -2.73
C GLY A 155 -11.55 13.92 -2.61
N LEU A 156 -11.78 15.04 -3.30
CA LEU A 156 -10.75 16.07 -3.49
C LEU A 156 -10.25 16.68 -2.16
N ARG A 157 -11.14 17.00 -1.21
CA ARG A 157 -10.75 17.76 -0.01
C ARG A 157 -9.84 16.95 0.92
N ARG A 158 -10.25 15.73 1.29
CA ARG A 158 -9.45 14.84 2.13
C ARG A 158 -8.19 14.34 1.39
N GLY A 159 -8.32 14.08 0.09
CA GLY A 159 -7.16 13.73 -0.74
C GLY A 159 -6.12 14.83 -0.78
N MET A 160 -6.54 16.11 -0.92
CA MET A 160 -5.63 17.26 -0.88
C MET A 160 -4.97 17.43 0.49
N GLU A 161 -5.72 17.25 1.58
CA GLU A 161 -5.16 17.31 2.94
C GLU A 161 -4.04 16.26 3.10
N ALA A 162 -4.32 14.99 2.79
CA ALA A 162 -3.32 13.91 2.85
C ALA A 162 -2.09 14.18 1.96
N LEU A 163 -2.27 14.76 0.77
CA LEU A 163 -1.19 15.04 -0.18
C LEU A 163 -0.36 16.28 0.20
N LEU A 164 -0.93 17.25 0.91
CA LEU A 164 -0.24 18.48 1.26
C LEU A 164 0.44 18.41 2.64
N THR A 165 -0.06 17.57 3.54
CA THR A 165 0.50 17.39 4.87
C THR A 165 1.39 16.15 4.99
N GLY A 166 0.98 15.07 4.33
CA GLY A 166 1.58 13.74 4.51
C GLY A 166 1.30 13.13 5.88
N ASP A 167 0.29 13.63 6.60
CA ASP A 167 -0.07 13.17 7.94
C ASP A 167 -0.61 11.74 7.92
N ALA A 168 -0.39 11.02 9.02
CA ALA A 168 -0.97 9.72 9.23
C ALA A 168 -2.47 9.82 9.54
N MET A 169 -3.26 8.96 8.90
CA MET A 169 -4.63 8.66 9.31
C MET A 169 -4.66 7.45 10.21
N SER A 170 -5.49 7.48 11.26
CA SER A 170 -5.84 6.25 11.99
C SER A 170 -6.68 5.32 11.10
N GLY A 171 -6.80 4.05 11.46
CA GLY A 171 -7.71 3.13 10.75
C GLY A 171 -9.15 3.61 10.77
N THR A 172 -9.60 4.18 11.90
CA THR A 172 -10.93 4.76 12.03
C THR A 172 -11.13 5.96 11.09
N ASP A 173 -10.13 6.85 10.98
CA ASP A 173 -10.17 7.99 10.07
C ASP A 173 -10.15 7.54 8.60
N ALA A 174 -9.39 6.49 8.29
CA ALA A 174 -9.33 5.91 6.95
C ALA A 174 -10.70 5.37 6.49
N VAL A 175 -11.47 4.75 7.39
CA VAL A 175 -12.86 4.36 7.12
C VAL A 175 -13.74 5.60 6.88
N ALA A 176 -13.66 6.60 7.75
CA ALA A 176 -14.43 7.84 7.60
C ALA A 176 -14.04 8.62 6.33
N ALA A 177 -12.81 8.46 5.85
CA ALA A 177 -12.32 9.06 4.62
C ALA A 177 -12.70 8.28 3.35
N GLY A 178 -13.06 7.00 3.45
CA GLY A 178 -13.34 6.14 2.30
C GLY A 178 -12.14 5.33 1.78
N MET A 179 -11.00 5.36 2.48
CA MET A 179 -9.80 4.57 2.17
C MET A 179 -9.91 3.11 2.62
N ALA A 180 -10.79 2.82 3.59
CA ALA A 180 -11.01 1.48 4.13
C ALA A 180 -12.50 1.18 4.29
N ASN A 181 -12.85 -0.10 4.28
CA ASN A 181 -14.23 -0.56 4.42
C ASN A 181 -14.68 -0.52 5.89
N ARG A 182 -13.85 -1.03 6.81
CA ARG A 182 -14.15 -1.11 8.24
C ARG A 182 -12.87 -1.09 9.05
N ALA A 183 -12.96 -0.56 10.27
CA ALA A 183 -11.92 -0.65 11.29
C ALA A 183 -12.38 -1.61 12.40
N HIS A 184 -11.43 -2.35 12.96
CA HIS A 184 -11.63 -3.29 14.06
C HIS A 184 -10.50 -3.14 15.07
N PRO A 185 -10.73 -3.50 16.36
CA PRO A 185 -9.62 -3.71 17.29
C PRO A 185 -8.56 -4.64 16.68
N ALA A 186 -7.30 -4.37 16.93
CA ALA A 186 -6.20 -5.09 16.26
C ALA A 186 -6.24 -6.61 16.49
N ASP A 187 -6.69 -7.04 17.65
CA ASP A 187 -6.85 -8.46 18.05
C ASP A 187 -8.09 -9.13 17.41
N GLU A 188 -9.06 -8.36 16.94
CA GLU A 188 -10.27 -8.87 16.27
C GLU A 188 -10.16 -8.83 14.73
N LEU A 189 -9.15 -8.15 14.20
CA LEU A 189 -9.04 -7.87 12.76
C LEU A 189 -8.94 -9.15 11.91
N ASP A 190 -8.16 -10.14 12.35
CA ASP A 190 -7.98 -11.39 11.57
C ASP A 190 -9.32 -12.13 11.42
N ASP A 191 -10.04 -12.32 12.51
CA ASP A 191 -11.34 -12.99 12.51
C ASP A 191 -12.37 -12.23 11.66
N ALA A 192 -12.39 -10.91 11.76
CA ALA A 192 -13.28 -10.06 10.97
C ALA A 192 -12.99 -10.17 9.46
N VAL A 193 -11.71 -10.18 9.06
CA VAL A 193 -11.31 -10.35 7.66
C VAL A 193 -11.66 -11.75 7.16
N LEU A 194 -11.40 -12.79 7.94
CA LEU A 194 -11.73 -14.17 7.54
C LEU A 194 -13.24 -14.37 7.41
N ALA A 195 -14.04 -13.78 8.28
CA ALA A 195 -15.49 -13.82 8.15
C ALA A 195 -16.01 -13.18 6.85
N VAL A 196 -15.39 -12.08 6.42
CA VAL A 196 -15.72 -11.45 5.13
C VAL A 196 -15.23 -12.29 3.96
N ALA A 197 -14.01 -12.80 4.02
CA ALA A 197 -13.44 -13.68 2.98
C ALA A 197 -14.32 -14.92 2.77
N GLU A 198 -14.79 -15.55 3.87
CA GLU A 198 -15.72 -16.67 3.80
C GLU A 198 -17.06 -16.31 3.12
N ARG A 199 -17.59 -15.13 3.42
CA ARG A 199 -18.83 -14.65 2.76
C ARG A 199 -18.63 -14.44 1.26
N VAL A 200 -17.51 -13.83 0.87
CA VAL A 200 -17.16 -13.62 -0.55
C VAL A 200 -16.95 -14.96 -1.24
N ALA A 201 -16.26 -15.91 -0.62
CA ALA A 201 -15.97 -17.24 -1.18
C ALA A 201 -17.24 -18.09 -1.43
N LYS A 202 -18.39 -17.76 -0.82
CA LYS A 202 -19.69 -18.41 -1.09
C LYS A 202 -20.32 -18.01 -2.42
N ILE A 203 -19.85 -16.91 -3.03
CA ILE A 203 -20.35 -16.43 -4.32
C ILE A 203 -19.61 -17.18 -5.44
N PRO A 204 -20.30 -17.62 -6.50
CA PRO A 204 -19.64 -18.21 -7.66
C PRO A 204 -18.57 -17.29 -8.24
N ILE A 205 -17.41 -17.85 -8.57
CA ILE A 205 -16.24 -17.06 -8.99
C ILE A 205 -16.49 -16.23 -10.25
N GLU A 206 -17.32 -16.75 -11.15
CA GLU A 206 -17.72 -16.06 -12.38
C GLU A 206 -18.49 -14.78 -12.08
N LEU A 207 -19.36 -14.82 -11.05
CA LEU A 207 -20.11 -13.63 -10.62
C LEU A 207 -19.24 -12.64 -9.86
N LEU A 208 -18.28 -13.12 -9.03
CA LEU A 208 -17.31 -12.27 -8.38
C LEU A 208 -16.49 -11.48 -9.40
N ALA A 209 -15.95 -12.19 -10.41
CA ALA A 209 -15.18 -11.58 -11.49
C ALA A 209 -15.98 -10.52 -12.27
N LEU A 210 -17.25 -10.80 -12.57
CA LEU A 210 -18.10 -9.85 -13.28
C LEU A 210 -18.47 -8.64 -12.42
N ASN A 211 -18.78 -8.84 -11.14
CA ASN A 211 -19.10 -7.74 -10.21
C ASN A 211 -17.88 -6.81 -10.01
N LYS A 212 -16.69 -7.39 -9.77
CA LYS A 212 -15.44 -6.64 -9.66
C LYS A 212 -15.19 -5.83 -10.94
N ARG A 213 -15.27 -6.50 -12.10
CA ARG A 213 -15.06 -5.84 -13.40
C ARG A 213 -16.05 -4.72 -13.65
N ALA A 214 -17.33 -4.91 -13.30
CA ALA A 214 -18.35 -3.88 -13.49
C ALA A 214 -18.04 -2.62 -12.67
N ALA A 215 -17.65 -2.77 -11.40
CA ALA A 215 -17.26 -1.67 -10.54
C ALA A 215 -16.00 -0.94 -11.08
N HIS A 216 -14.97 -1.68 -11.47
CA HIS A 216 -13.75 -1.08 -12.02
C HIS A 216 -13.98 -0.38 -13.35
N ARG A 217 -14.83 -0.93 -14.25
CA ARG A 217 -15.20 -0.26 -15.52
C ARG A 217 -15.90 1.06 -15.30
N ALA A 218 -16.75 1.16 -14.26
CA ALA A 218 -17.39 2.43 -13.91
C ALA A 218 -16.36 3.50 -13.50
N MET A 219 -15.33 3.12 -12.73
CA MET A 219 -14.24 4.01 -12.35
C MET A 219 -13.32 4.35 -13.53
N GLU A 220 -13.06 3.39 -14.41
CA GLU A 220 -12.29 3.61 -15.63
C GLU A 220 -12.97 4.60 -16.58
N ALA A 221 -14.30 4.51 -16.72
CA ALA A 221 -15.08 5.47 -17.51
C ALA A 221 -15.00 6.91 -16.95
N GLN A 222 -14.74 7.05 -15.64
CA GLN A 222 -14.49 8.34 -15.00
C GLN A 222 -13.04 8.83 -15.18
N GLY A 223 -12.14 8.00 -15.73
CA GLY A 223 -10.77 8.39 -16.04
C GLY A 223 -9.71 8.02 -15.00
N ILE A 224 -10.00 7.14 -14.02
CA ILE A 224 -9.07 6.81 -12.92
C ILE A 224 -7.70 6.33 -13.44
N ARG A 225 -7.65 5.43 -14.43
CA ARG A 225 -6.38 4.94 -14.98
C ARG A 225 -5.59 6.05 -15.67
N THR A 226 -6.26 6.91 -16.43
CA THR A 226 -5.62 8.04 -17.10
C THR A 226 -5.12 9.06 -16.08
N GLY A 227 -5.92 9.37 -15.07
CA GLY A 227 -5.55 10.29 -13.99
C GLY A 227 -4.33 9.80 -13.21
N ILE A 228 -4.33 8.54 -12.78
CA ILE A 228 -3.20 7.96 -12.05
C ILE A 228 -1.93 7.93 -12.91
N ARG A 229 -2.01 7.55 -14.19
CA ARG A 229 -0.84 7.58 -15.08
C ARG A 229 -0.29 9.00 -15.28
N ALA A 230 -1.15 10.00 -15.41
CA ALA A 230 -0.71 11.38 -15.50
C ALA A 230 -0.02 11.86 -14.21
N THR A 231 -0.49 11.42 -13.03
CA THR A 231 0.17 11.77 -11.76
C THR A 231 1.50 11.05 -11.57
N ALA A 232 1.69 9.85 -12.14
CA ALA A 232 2.99 9.17 -12.14
C ALA A 232 4.07 9.98 -12.89
N GLU A 233 3.71 10.73 -13.93
CA GLU A 233 4.62 11.66 -14.59
C GLU A 233 4.98 12.85 -13.69
N ILE A 234 4.03 13.36 -12.91
CA ILE A 234 4.29 14.40 -11.91
C ILE A 234 5.21 13.88 -10.78
N GLN A 235 5.00 12.65 -10.36
CA GLN A 235 5.88 11.98 -9.40
C GLN A 235 7.33 11.92 -9.92
N ALA A 236 7.54 11.53 -11.17
CA ALA A 236 8.86 11.50 -11.80
C ALA A 236 9.53 12.89 -11.79
N LEU A 237 8.76 13.96 -12.05
CA LEU A 237 9.27 15.33 -11.93
C LEU A 237 9.67 15.70 -10.49
N GLY A 238 8.98 15.15 -9.49
CA GLY A 238 9.28 15.35 -8.09
C GLY A 238 10.70 14.95 -7.72
N PHE A 239 11.19 13.83 -8.22
CA PHE A 239 12.56 13.35 -7.96
C PHE A 239 13.67 14.25 -8.49
N HIS A 240 13.37 15.11 -9.47
CA HIS A 240 14.32 16.06 -10.03
C HIS A 240 14.32 17.43 -9.34
N GLN A 241 13.49 17.60 -8.30
CA GLN A 241 13.49 18.85 -7.54
C GLN A 241 14.68 18.90 -6.56
N PRO A 242 15.32 20.07 -6.36
CA PRO A 242 16.47 20.18 -5.47
C PRO A 242 16.25 19.60 -4.07
N PRO A 243 15.12 19.88 -3.37
CA PRO A 243 14.89 19.27 -2.04
C PRO A 243 14.85 17.75 -2.05
N SER A 244 14.30 17.14 -3.10
CA SER A 244 14.24 15.68 -3.25
C SER A 244 15.62 15.08 -3.47
N ILE A 245 16.43 15.70 -4.33
CA ILE A 245 17.81 15.28 -4.61
C ILE A 245 18.66 15.36 -3.32
N GLU A 246 18.58 16.48 -2.59
CA GLU A 246 19.30 16.68 -1.32
C GLU A 246 18.87 15.64 -0.28
N TYR A 247 17.57 15.35 -0.18
CA TYR A 247 17.05 14.36 0.75
C TYR A 247 17.54 12.95 0.42
N LEU A 248 17.49 12.54 -0.84
CA LEU A 248 18.00 11.23 -1.28
C LEU A 248 19.51 11.09 -1.04
N GLN A 249 20.28 12.15 -1.29
CA GLN A 249 21.71 12.18 -1.00
C GLN A 249 22.00 12.09 0.51
N SER A 250 21.10 12.53 1.37
CA SER A 250 21.26 12.44 2.82
C SER A 250 21.29 10.99 3.30
N PHE A 251 20.67 10.05 2.59
CA PHE A 251 20.69 8.62 2.95
C PHE A 251 22.11 8.05 3.02
N ALA A 252 22.98 8.47 2.11
CA ALA A 252 24.39 8.06 2.14
C ALA A 252 25.18 8.73 3.27
N LYS A 253 24.77 9.91 3.73
CA LYS A 253 25.48 10.69 4.75
C LYS A 253 25.08 10.30 6.17
N VAL A 254 23.79 10.16 6.45
CA VAL A 254 23.28 9.95 7.81
C VAL A 254 22.59 8.60 8.00
N GLY A 255 22.39 7.84 6.94
CA GLY A 255 21.60 6.61 6.91
C GLY A 255 20.10 6.84 6.77
N VAL A 256 19.40 5.84 6.21
CA VAL A 256 17.97 5.94 5.89
C VAL A 256 17.12 6.21 7.13
N SER A 257 17.31 5.44 8.20
CA SER A 257 16.50 5.56 9.43
C SER A 257 16.58 6.98 10.03
N LYS A 258 17.77 7.54 10.11
CA LYS A 258 17.97 8.90 10.62
C LYS A 258 17.35 9.95 9.70
N ALA A 259 17.53 9.82 8.39
CA ALA A 259 16.94 10.76 7.42
C ALA A 259 15.39 10.77 7.48
N LEU A 260 14.77 9.58 7.63
CA LEU A 260 13.31 9.47 7.83
C LEU A 260 12.88 10.13 9.14
N SER A 261 13.58 9.85 10.25
CA SER A 261 13.28 10.45 11.55
C SER A 261 13.42 11.99 11.52
N GLU A 262 14.46 12.53 10.88
CA GLU A 262 14.65 13.97 10.73
C GLU A 262 13.57 14.62 9.85
N ARG A 263 13.09 13.92 8.80
CA ARG A 263 11.96 14.38 7.98
C ARG A 263 10.70 14.53 8.82
N ASP A 264 10.34 13.48 9.57
CA ASP A 264 9.04 13.38 10.22
C ASP A 264 9.02 14.05 11.61
N ALA A 265 10.18 14.31 12.21
CA ALA A 265 10.29 14.99 13.51
C ALA A 265 9.59 16.35 13.57
N LYS A 266 9.47 17.04 12.44
CA LYS A 266 8.80 18.35 12.35
C LYS A 266 7.28 18.24 12.42
N PHE A 267 6.74 17.07 12.14
CA PHE A 267 5.30 16.81 12.03
C PHE A 267 4.76 16.00 13.21
N ASN A 268 5.65 15.50 14.06
CA ASN A 268 5.33 14.77 15.28
C ASN A 268 4.55 13.48 15.08
N ASP A 269 4.77 12.81 13.95
CA ASP A 269 4.15 11.54 13.57
C ASP A 269 5.18 10.54 13.02
N TYR A 270 4.76 9.27 12.74
CA TYR A 270 5.59 8.16 12.22
C TYR A 270 6.83 7.84 13.07
N ARG A 271 6.86 8.20 14.36
CA ARG A 271 8.00 7.92 15.26
C ARG A 271 7.95 6.50 15.81
N GLU A 272 9.11 5.95 16.14
CA GLU A 272 9.18 4.63 16.81
C GLU A 272 8.52 4.64 18.20
N THR A 273 8.46 5.81 18.86
CA THR A 273 7.77 6.01 20.14
C THR A 273 6.25 5.96 20.01
N ASP A 274 5.71 6.08 18.80
CA ASP A 274 4.27 6.05 18.51
C ASP A 274 3.84 4.66 17.98
N ALA A 275 4.55 3.61 18.39
CA ALA A 275 4.09 2.25 18.15
C ALA A 275 2.67 2.09 18.74
N PRO A 276 1.74 1.41 18.04
CA PRO A 276 0.40 1.14 18.56
C PRO A 276 0.47 0.59 19.98
N GLY A 277 -0.15 1.27 20.94
CA GLY A 277 -0.12 0.91 22.36
C GLY A 277 0.69 1.82 23.28
N SER A 278 1.49 2.78 22.79
CA SER A 278 2.07 3.83 23.63
C SER A 278 1.06 4.98 23.79
N GLY A 279 0.13 4.82 24.73
CA GLY A 279 -0.84 5.87 25.04
C GLY A 279 -0.18 7.10 25.59
N ASP A 280 -0.31 8.20 24.88
CA ASP A 280 -0.51 9.59 25.36
C ASP A 280 -0.57 10.48 24.12
N ARG A 281 -1.72 10.50 23.46
CA ARG A 281 -2.06 11.61 22.56
C ARG A 281 -2.81 12.63 23.41
N ASN A 282 -2.14 13.72 23.72
CA ASN A 282 -2.78 14.87 24.33
C ASN A 282 -3.63 15.56 23.23
N PRO A 283 -4.97 15.65 23.37
CA PRO A 283 -5.78 16.39 22.43
C PRO A 283 -5.62 17.88 22.70
N SER A 284 -5.07 18.58 21.77
CA SER A 284 -5.15 20.05 21.73
C SER A 284 -5.98 20.48 20.54
#